data_c8573e69b6f9b36ec89189d6bbd78e73
#
_entry.id   c8573e69b6f9b36ec89189d6bbd78e73
#
_cell.length_a   1.000
_cell.length_b   1.000
_cell.length_c   1.000
_cell.angle_alpha   90.00
_cell.angle_beta   90.00
_cell.angle_gamma   90.00
#
_symmetry.space_group_name_H-M   'P 1'
#
loop_
_entity.id
_entity.type
_entity.pdbx_description
1 polymer ?
#
loop_
_entity_poly.entity_id
_entity_poly.type
_entity_poly.pdbx_seq_one_letter_code
_entity_poly.pdbx_strand_id
1 'polypeptide(L)'
;ISLFIVPKFLVNADGSLGPRNDVILAGLFHKMGYRGTTSTALNFGDNGACVGYLVGKPHHGLAYMFQMMNEARIGVGMGAVMLGYAGYLYSLEYARERPQGRLPDGKDPSAPQVAIIRHADVRRMLLTQ
;
A
#
# COMPACT_ATOMS: atom_id res chain seq x y z
N ILE A 1 9.64 -17.43 -18.39
CA ILE A 1 9.24 -17.37 -16.98
C ILE A 1 8.11 -18.35 -16.77
N SER A 2 8.23 -19.24 -15.75
CA SER A 2 7.19 -20.17 -15.33
C SER A 2 6.75 -19.83 -13.89
N LEU A 3 5.52 -20.15 -13.54
CA LEU A 3 4.95 -19.91 -12.22
C LEU A 3 4.92 -21.22 -11.43
N PHE A 4 5.36 -21.19 -10.17
CA PHE A 4 5.37 -22.32 -9.27
C PHE A 4 4.69 -21.97 -7.95
N ILE A 5 3.96 -22.92 -7.37
CA ILE A 5 3.56 -22.89 -5.97
C ILE A 5 4.62 -23.66 -5.18
N VAL A 6 5.22 -22.97 -4.21
CA VAL A 6 6.25 -23.56 -3.32
C VAL A 6 5.70 -23.50 -1.89
N PRO A 7 5.15 -24.61 -1.36
CA PRO A 7 4.57 -24.61 -0.02
C PRO A 7 5.68 -24.58 1.05
N LYS A 8 5.38 -23.99 2.20
CA LYS A 8 6.28 -23.98 3.37
C LYS A 8 6.40 -25.39 3.98
N PHE A 9 5.29 -26.13 4.01
CA PHE A 9 5.22 -27.53 4.39
C PHE A 9 4.62 -28.31 3.23
N LEU A 10 5.14 -29.48 2.96
CA LEU A 10 4.53 -30.38 1.97
C LEU A 10 3.18 -30.84 2.49
N VAL A 11 2.25 -31.17 1.58
CA VAL A 11 0.92 -31.63 1.92
C VAL A 11 0.85 -33.14 1.68
N ASN A 12 0.43 -33.90 2.69
CA ASN A 12 0.21 -35.34 2.59
C ASN A 12 -1.04 -35.64 1.75
N ALA A 13 -1.20 -36.88 1.30
CA ALA A 13 -2.33 -37.30 0.48
C ALA A 13 -3.71 -37.11 1.15
N ASP A 14 -3.75 -37.13 2.47
CA ASP A 14 -4.96 -36.88 3.29
C ASP A 14 -5.22 -35.40 3.58
N GLY A 15 -4.40 -34.49 3.05
CA GLY A 15 -4.49 -33.04 3.26
C GLY A 15 -3.83 -32.55 4.56
N SER A 16 -3.26 -33.42 5.37
CA SER A 16 -2.51 -33.03 6.56
C SER A 16 -1.15 -32.40 6.22
N LEU A 17 -0.57 -31.66 7.18
CA LEU A 17 0.77 -31.09 7.03
C LEU A 17 1.82 -32.19 7.06
N GLY A 18 2.60 -32.23 6.00
CA GLY A 18 3.77 -33.10 5.87
C GLY A 18 5.06 -32.44 6.36
N PRO A 19 6.22 -32.94 5.94
CA PRO A 19 7.51 -32.40 6.33
C PRO A 19 7.70 -30.95 5.82
N ARG A 20 8.57 -30.22 6.50
CA ARG A 20 8.95 -28.87 6.07
C ARG A 20 9.65 -28.93 4.73
N ASN A 21 9.23 -28.08 3.81
CA ASN A 21 9.91 -27.86 2.54
C ASN A 21 11.18 -27.03 2.76
N ASP A 22 12.13 -27.17 1.87
CA ASP A 22 13.41 -26.43 1.92
C ASP A 22 13.25 -24.99 1.43
N VAL A 23 12.51 -24.20 2.24
CA VAL A 23 12.32 -22.76 2.07
C VAL A 23 12.74 -22.08 3.35
N ILE A 24 13.75 -21.23 3.28
CA ILE A 24 14.38 -20.59 4.43
C ILE A 24 14.16 -19.08 4.35
N LEU A 25 13.79 -18.48 5.47
CA LEU A 25 13.75 -17.03 5.61
C LEU A 25 15.18 -16.51 5.79
N ALA A 26 15.72 -15.87 4.74
CA ALA A 26 17.05 -15.29 4.77
C ALA A 26 17.09 -13.91 5.43
N GLY A 27 15.98 -13.17 5.38
CA GLY A 27 15.90 -11.85 6.01
C GLY A 27 14.56 -11.15 5.84
N LEU A 28 14.39 -10.07 6.60
CA LEU A 28 13.25 -9.17 6.52
C LEU A 28 13.72 -7.81 6.00
N PHE A 29 12.97 -7.23 5.08
CA PHE A 29 13.23 -5.87 4.61
C PHE A 29 12.61 -4.85 5.56
N HIS A 30 13.40 -3.89 6.00
CA HIS A 30 12.93 -2.73 6.73
C HIS A 30 12.36 -1.71 5.74
N LYS A 31 11.04 -1.47 5.81
CA LYS A 31 10.33 -0.60 4.88
C LYS A 31 10.02 0.76 5.49
N MET A 32 9.89 1.77 4.65
CA MET A 32 9.47 3.11 5.03
C MET A 32 8.00 3.16 5.49
N GLY A 33 7.13 2.36 4.85
CA GLY A 33 5.71 2.21 5.17
C GLY A 33 5.23 0.77 5.00
N TYR A 34 3.94 0.53 5.24
CA TYR A 34 3.32 -0.81 5.17
C TYR A 34 4.08 -1.88 5.96
N ARG A 35 4.56 -1.50 7.15
CA ARG A 35 5.44 -2.36 7.97
C ARG A 35 4.73 -3.60 8.52
N GLY A 36 3.40 -3.56 8.63
CA GLY A 36 2.58 -4.71 9.01
C GLY A 36 2.48 -5.78 7.93
N THR A 37 2.76 -5.44 6.66
CA THR A 37 2.88 -6.39 5.57
C THR A 37 4.35 -6.79 5.43
N THR A 38 4.66 -8.05 5.65
CA THR A 38 6.04 -8.56 5.60
C THR A 38 6.59 -8.52 4.18
N SER A 39 7.85 -8.06 4.04
CA SER A 39 8.65 -8.22 2.83
C SER A 39 9.89 -9.01 3.21
N THR A 40 10.10 -10.13 2.54
CA THR A 40 11.08 -11.14 2.94
C THR A 40 12.04 -11.47 1.81
N ALA A 41 13.28 -11.76 2.16
CA ALA A 41 14.19 -12.53 1.31
C ALA A 41 14.04 -14.01 1.66
N LEU A 42 13.79 -14.85 0.66
CA LEU A 42 13.64 -16.29 0.83
C LEU A 42 14.71 -17.01 0.01
N ASN A 43 15.32 -18.02 0.63
CA ASN A 43 16.17 -18.98 -0.07
C ASN A 43 15.38 -20.26 -0.32
N PHE A 44 15.57 -20.84 -1.49
CA PHE A 44 14.94 -22.07 -1.92
C PHE A 44 16.01 -23.11 -2.22
N GLY A 45 15.95 -24.26 -1.55
CA GLY A 45 16.81 -25.38 -1.85
C GLY A 45 18.22 -25.31 -1.28
N ASP A 46 18.46 -24.61 -0.19
CA ASP A 46 19.77 -24.52 0.46
C ASP A 46 20.27 -25.91 0.91
N ASN A 47 19.36 -26.84 1.20
CA ASN A 47 19.68 -28.23 1.53
C ASN A 47 19.44 -29.20 0.35
N GLY A 48 19.15 -28.67 -0.86
CA GLY A 48 19.00 -29.46 -2.08
C GLY A 48 17.65 -30.19 -2.22
N ALA A 49 16.62 -29.85 -1.43
CA ALA A 49 15.36 -30.59 -1.35
C ALA A 49 14.09 -29.73 -1.54
N CYS A 50 14.17 -28.57 -2.18
CA CYS A 50 12.99 -27.72 -2.38
C CYS A 50 12.07 -28.27 -3.46
N VAL A 51 10.81 -28.49 -3.10
CA VAL A 51 9.74 -28.94 -4.02
C VAL A 51 8.85 -27.77 -4.40
N GLY A 52 8.68 -27.55 -5.70
CA GLY A 52 7.74 -26.58 -6.27
C GLY A 52 6.84 -27.24 -7.30
N TYR A 53 5.57 -26.82 -7.33
CA TYR A 53 4.56 -27.35 -8.26
C TYR A 53 4.32 -26.34 -9.37
N LEU A 54 4.53 -26.75 -10.62
CA LEU A 54 4.29 -25.90 -11.78
C LEU A 54 2.80 -25.54 -11.90
N VAL A 55 2.51 -24.25 -12.05
CA VAL A 55 1.16 -23.74 -12.32
C VAL A 55 0.97 -23.60 -13.83
N GLY A 56 0.04 -24.37 -14.38
CA GLY A 56 -0.31 -24.33 -15.79
C GLY A 56 0.83 -24.82 -16.71
N LYS A 57 1.13 -24.08 -17.76
CA LYS A 57 2.12 -24.45 -18.79
C LYS A 57 3.48 -23.79 -18.52
N PRO A 58 4.61 -24.46 -18.82
CA PRO A 58 5.93 -23.85 -18.82
C PRO A 58 5.96 -22.57 -19.67
N HIS A 59 6.71 -21.58 -19.23
CA HIS A 59 6.91 -20.29 -19.91
C HIS A 59 5.67 -19.37 -20.01
N HIS A 60 4.52 -19.73 -19.43
CA HIS A 60 3.30 -18.92 -19.38
C HIS A 60 3.08 -18.22 -18.03
N GLY A 61 4.02 -18.32 -17.09
CA GLY A 61 3.86 -17.82 -15.71
C GLY A 61 3.59 -16.32 -15.61
N LEU A 62 4.11 -15.53 -16.54
CA LEU A 62 3.87 -14.09 -16.55
C LEU A 62 2.39 -13.76 -16.83
N ALA A 63 1.76 -14.46 -17.77
CA ALA A 63 0.34 -14.28 -18.08
C ALA A 63 -0.54 -14.64 -16.88
N TYR A 64 -0.22 -15.74 -16.18
CA TYR A 64 -0.96 -16.15 -14.97
C TYR A 64 -0.78 -15.16 -13.83
N MET A 65 0.43 -14.63 -13.65
CA MET A 65 0.74 -13.62 -12.65
C MET A 65 -0.05 -12.32 -12.87
N PHE A 66 -0.20 -11.88 -14.14
CA PHE A 66 -0.94 -10.66 -14.44
C PHE A 66 -2.42 -10.75 -14.09
N GLN A 67 -3.03 -11.92 -14.15
CA GLN A 67 -4.42 -12.12 -13.75
C GLN A 67 -4.60 -11.76 -12.25
N MET A 68 -3.68 -12.19 -11.40
CA MET A 68 -3.64 -11.85 -9.97
C MET A 68 -3.24 -10.39 -9.73
N MET A 69 -2.26 -9.87 -10.48
CA MET A 69 -1.77 -8.50 -10.33
C MET A 69 -2.80 -7.43 -10.73
N ASN A 70 -3.75 -7.71 -11.61
CA ASN A 70 -4.76 -6.73 -12.00
C ASN A 70 -5.65 -6.33 -10.81
N GLU A 71 -6.01 -7.26 -9.96
CA GLU A 71 -6.74 -6.99 -8.72
C GLU A 71 -5.88 -6.16 -7.75
N ALA A 72 -4.62 -6.55 -7.57
CA ALA A 72 -3.69 -5.82 -6.71
C ALA A 72 -3.48 -4.36 -7.16
N ARG A 73 -3.43 -4.10 -8.46
CA ARG A 73 -3.31 -2.73 -9.03
C ARG A 73 -4.50 -1.85 -8.64
N ILE A 74 -5.73 -2.39 -8.71
CA ILE A 74 -6.93 -1.68 -8.27
C ILE A 74 -6.85 -1.37 -6.78
N GLY A 75 -6.48 -2.35 -5.95
CA GLY A 75 -6.33 -2.19 -4.50
C GLY A 75 -5.29 -1.13 -4.12
N VAL A 76 -4.13 -1.14 -4.77
CA VAL A 76 -3.09 -0.14 -4.53
C VAL A 76 -3.55 1.26 -4.97
N GLY A 77 -4.20 1.38 -6.13
CA GLY A 77 -4.76 2.64 -6.60
C GLY A 77 -5.80 3.21 -5.64
N MET A 78 -6.72 2.37 -5.17
CA MET A 78 -7.70 2.75 -4.16
C MET A 78 -7.04 3.19 -2.85
N GLY A 79 -6.00 2.48 -2.39
CA GLY A 79 -5.24 2.85 -1.20
C GLY A 79 -4.61 4.24 -1.32
N ALA A 80 -4.03 4.58 -2.47
CA ALA A 80 -3.46 5.90 -2.73
C ALA A 80 -4.53 7.01 -2.69
N VAL A 81 -5.69 6.78 -3.33
CA VAL A 81 -6.83 7.73 -3.31
C VAL A 81 -7.35 7.93 -1.89
N MET A 82 -7.54 6.85 -1.13
CA MET A 82 -8.05 6.96 0.24
C MET A 82 -7.08 7.65 1.19
N LEU A 83 -5.77 7.47 0.98
CA LEU A 83 -4.75 8.19 1.74
C LEU A 83 -4.77 9.70 1.42
N GLY A 84 -4.89 10.05 0.14
CA GLY A 84 -5.09 11.44 -0.30
C GLY A 84 -6.35 12.05 0.29
N TYR A 85 -7.46 11.31 0.27
CA TYR A 85 -8.74 11.76 0.84
C TYR A 85 -8.66 11.99 2.36
N ALA A 86 -7.98 11.13 3.10
CA ALA A 86 -7.73 11.34 4.53
C ALA A 86 -6.94 12.65 4.75
N GLY A 87 -5.89 12.88 3.96
CA GLY A 87 -5.12 14.13 4.00
C GLY A 87 -5.98 15.36 3.71
N TYR A 88 -6.87 15.27 2.72
CA TYR A 88 -7.83 16.33 2.41
C TYR A 88 -8.76 16.64 3.61
N LEU A 89 -9.34 15.62 4.24
CA LEU A 89 -10.23 15.81 5.38
C LEU A 89 -9.53 16.52 6.55
N TYR A 90 -8.31 16.11 6.90
CA TYR A 90 -7.51 16.78 7.92
C TYR A 90 -7.17 18.25 7.53
N SER A 91 -6.82 18.48 6.27
CA SER A 91 -6.55 19.82 5.76
C SER A 91 -7.79 20.72 5.84
N LEU A 92 -8.95 20.18 5.51
CA LEU A 92 -10.23 20.89 5.58
C LEU A 92 -10.60 21.27 7.02
N GLU A 93 -10.45 20.34 7.96
CA GLU A 93 -10.68 20.58 9.38
C GLU A 93 -9.74 21.67 9.91
N TYR A 94 -8.45 21.52 9.66
CA TYR A 94 -7.46 22.54 10.02
C TYR A 94 -7.78 23.92 9.44
N ALA A 95 -8.18 23.97 8.17
CA ALA A 95 -8.51 25.24 7.51
C ALA A 95 -9.76 25.91 8.11
N ARG A 96 -10.68 25.15 8.67
CA ARG A 96 -11.88 25.67 9.35
C ARG A 96 -11.58 26.24 10.74
N GLU A 97 -10.60 25.71 11.42
CA GLU A 97 -10.29 26.05 12.81
C GLU A 97 -9.14 27.04 12.96
N ARG A 98 -8.16 27.03 12.04
CA ARG A 98 -6.96 27.86 12.12
C ARG A 98 -7.25 29.33 11.82
N PRO A 99 -7.19 30.26 12.80
CA PRO A 99 -7.27 31.69 12.52
C PRO A 99 -5.94 32.21 12.02
N GLN A 100 -5.94 32.92 10.89
CA GLN A 100 -4.77 33.61 10.37
C GLN A 100 -5.16 34.67 9.33
N GLY A 101 -4.57 35.85 9.48
CA GLY A 101 -4.82 36.96 8.56
C GLY A 101 -6.24 37.55 8.67
N ARG A 102 -6.54 38.45 7.77
CA ARG A 102 -7.84 39.16 7.67
C ARG A 102 -8.29 39.17 6.22
N LEU A 103 -9.60 39.39 5.99
CA LEU A 103 -10.10 39.49 4.62
C LEU A 103 -9.63 40.81 3.97
N PRO A 104 -9.45 40.84 2.63
CA PRO A 104 -8.94 42.04 1.93
C PRO A 104 -9.81 43.28 2.07
N ASP A 105 -11.11 43.10 2.31
CA ASP A 105 -12.11 44.16 2.54
C ASP A 105 -12.10 44.65 3.99
N GLY A 106 -11.48 43.92 4.91
CA GLY A 106 -11.31 44.33 6.31
C GLY A 106 -10.12 45.26 6.50
N LYS A 107 -10.34 46.58 6.45
CA LYS A 107 -9.26 47.60 6.57
C LYS A 107 -8.85 47.89 8.03
N ASP A 108 -9.56 47.35 9.01
CA ASP A 108 -9.23 47.54 10.42
C ASP A 108 -8.14 46.59 10.88
N PRO A 109 -6.92 47.05 11.22
CA PRO A 109 -5.83 46.22 11.68
C PRO A 109 -6.08 45.62 13.08
N SER A 110 -7.08 46.15 13.83
CA SER A 110 -7.46 45.62 15.15
C SER A 110 -8.52 44.51 15.05
N ALA A 111 -9.15 44.32 13.88
CA ALA A 111 -10.16 43.29 13.69
C ALA A 111 -9.60 41.88 13.98
N PRO A 112 -10.37 40.94 14.52
CA PRO A 112 -9.91 39.60 14.81
C PRO A 112 -9.51 38.84 13.52
N GLN A 113 -8.58 37.92 13.66
CA GLN A 113 -8.18 37.02 12.56
C GLN A 113 -9.35 36.10 12.18
N VAL A 114 -9.40 35.71 10.92
CA VAL A 114 -10.40 34.78 10.40
C VAL A 114 -9.83 33.40 10.16
N ALA A 115 -10.67 32.37 10.20
CA ALA A 115 -10.27 31.03 9.82
C ALA A 115 -9.72 31.01 8.38
N ILE A 116 -8.63 30.31 8.13
CA ILE A 116 -7.93 30.37 6.83
C ILE A 116 -8.78 29.90 5.66
N ILE A 117 -9.80 29.10 5.88
CA ILE A 117 -10.77 28.71 4.84
C ILE A 117 -11.51 29.92 4.25
N ARG A 118 -11.51 31.07 4.91
CA ARG A 118 -12.11 32.33 4.40
C ARG A 118 -11.27 32.97 3.29
N HIS A 119 -10.00 32.64 3.18
CA HIS A 119 -9.12 33.15 2.14
C HIS A 119 -9.34 32.40 0.82
N ALA A 120 -9.41 33.17 -0.28
CA ALA A 120 -9.71 32.63 -1.61
C ALA A 120 -8.70 31.57 -2.07
N ASP A 121 -7.41 31.79 -1.80
CA ASP A 121 -6.34 30.87 -2.16
C ASP A 121 -6.44 29.53 -1.43
N VAL A 122 -6.76 29.55 -0.15
CA VAL A 122 -6.96 28.33 0.63
C VAL A 122 -8.14 27.52 0.08
N ARG A 123 -9.26 28.21 -0.22
CA ARG A 123 -10.40 27.56 -0.87
C ARG A 123 -10.04 26.97 -2.23
N ARG A 124 -9.29 27.70 -3.04
CA ARG A 124 -8.82 27.20 -4.35
C ARG A 124 -7.97 25.94 -4.17
N MET A 125 -7.01 25.93 -3.24
CA MET A 125 -6.18 24.75 -2.96
C MET A 125 -7.02 23.55 -2.52
N LEU A 126 -8.00 23.74 -1.63
CA LEU A 126 -8.88 22.66 -1.19
C LEU A 126 -9.80 22.13 -2.29
N LEU A 127 -10.15 22.95 -3.28
CA LEU A 127 -10.99 22.53 -4.42
C LEU A 127 -10.20 21.78 -5.50
N THR A 128 -8.88 21.87 -5.47
CA THR A 128 -7.99 21.20 -6.46
C THR A 128 -7.39 19.89 -5.95
N GLN A 129 -7.62 19.53 -4.71
CA GLN A 129 -7.21 18.26 -4.10
C GLN A 129 -8.26 17.18 -4.33
#